data_0067f9f79e5f878bb90f9a93a1e5196d
#
_entry.id   0067f9f79e5f878bb90f9a93a1e5196d
#
_cell.length_a   1.000
_cell.length_b   1.000
_cell.length_c   1.000
_cell.angle_alpha   90.00
_cell.angle_beta   90.00
_cell.angle_gamma   90.00
#
_symmetry.space_group_name_H-M   'P 1'
#
loop_
_entity.id
_entity.type
_entity.pdbx_description
1 polymer ?
#
loop_
_entity_poly.entity_id
_entity_poly.type
_entity_poly.pdbx_seq_one_letter_code
_entity_poly.pdbx_strand_id
1 'polypeptide(L)'
;FLNGLTSFLPEGTYSRSFEADPFGRNLHFGIREFAMACAMNGIAADGLTRVYGGTFFVFSDFMRGAVRLAALMDLPVTYVWTHDSIGVGEDGPTHQPIEHLAAYRAIPNLAVVRPADAAETAEAWKATLLQRHPVGLVLSRQNLPNPARGEGTELAGAEGLRRGAYVLADCEGTPDILLLASGSEVAPTLQARALLAEEGLRVRVISVPCMEWFEAQDEDYRESVLPRAVRARVAVEAGIAMPWYRW
;
A
#
# COMPACT_ATOMS: atom_id res chain seq x y z
N PHE A 1 11.05 -11.63 13.90
CA PHE A 1 10.01 -10.68 13.45
C PHE A 1 8.68 -11.35 13.06
N LEU A 2 8.68 -12.57 12.57
CA LEU A 2 7.44 -13.29 12.22
C LEU A 2 6.75 -13.96 13.42
N ASN A 3 7.42 -14.07 14.57
CA ASN A 3 6.81 -14.64 15.78
C ASN A 3 5.59 -13.86 16.29
N GLY A 4 5.46 -12.58 15.99
CA GLY A 4 4.30 -11.76 16.35
C GLY A 4 3.03 -12.06 15.56
N LEU A 5 3.13 -12.51 14.30
CA LEU A 5 1.98 -12.85 13.46
C LEU A 5 1.39 -14.22 13.80
N THR A 6 2.19 -15.13 14.32
CA THR A 6 1.76 -16.48 14.70
C THR A 6 1.05 -16.52 16.06
N SER A 7 1.26 -15.51 16.92
CA SER A 7 0.64 -15.44 18.25
C SER A 7 -0.87 -15.13 18.25
N PHE A 8 -1.43 -14.70 17.12
CA PHE A 8 -2.86 -14.43 16.98
C PHE A 8 -3.68 -15.60 16.45
N LEU A 9 -3.04 -16.71 16.09
CA LEU A 9 -3.73 -17.90 15.61
C LEU A 9 -3.91 -18.90 16.74
N PRO A 10 -5.08 -19.55 16.88
CA PRO A 10 -5.29 -20.58 17.88
C PRO A 10 -4.21 -21.66 17.82
N GLU A 11 -3.76 -22.11 18.97
CA GLU A 11 -2.79 -23.22 19.10
C GLU A 11 -3.23 -24.42 18.25
N GLY A 12 -2.39 -24.85 17.32
CA GLY A 12 -2.65 -26.01 16.44
C GLY A 12 -3.17 -25.70 15.04
N THR A 13 -3.47 -24.42 14.70
CA THR A 13 -3.90 -24.03 13.34
C THR A 13 -2.82 -23.18 12.65
N TYR A 14 -2.24 -23.65 11.56
CA TYR A 14 -1.39 -22.91 10.60
C TYR A 14 -0.07 -22.30 11.09
N SER A 15 0.26 -22.37 12.39
CA SER A 15 1.46 -21.77 12.96
C SER A 15 2.69 -22.69 12.97
N ARG A 16 2.60 -23.88 12.40
CA ARG A 16 3.72 -24.81 12.38
C ARG A 16 4.81 -24.31 11.43
N SER A 17 6.01 -24.13 11.95
CA SER A 17 7.17 -23.88 11.12
C SER A 17 7.51 -25.11 10.29
N PHE A 18 8.07 -24.91 9.11
CA PHE A 18 8.56 -26.02 8.26
C PHE A 18 9.60 -26.88 8.97
N GLU A 19 10.38 -26.29 9.90
CA GLU A 19 11.39 -27.00 10.69
C GLU A 19 10.78 -28.00 11.69
N ALA A 20 9.60 -27.67 12.22
CA ALA A 20 8.89 -28.54 13.17
C ALA A 20 7.96 -29.54 12.47
N ASP A 21 7.51 -29.23 11.27
CA ASP A 21 6.57 -30.04 10.48
C ASP A 21 6.82 -29.78 8.99
N PRO A 22 7.19 -30.81 8.19
CA PRO A 22 7.43 -30.67 6.76
C PRO A 22 6.18 -30.21 5.96
N PHE A 23 4.99 -30.27 6.56
CA PHE A 23 3.76 -29.70 6.02
C PHE A 23 3.46 -28.29 6.55
N GLY A 24 4.35 -27.75 7.40
CA GLY A 24 4.24 -26.38 7.91
C GLY A 24 4.36 -25.36 6.78
N ARG A 25 3.58 -24.28 6.88
CA ARG A 25 3.54 -23.23 5.85
C ARG A 25 4.36 -21.99 6.19
N ASN A 26 4.90 -21.93 7.40
CA ASN A 26 5.68 -20.79 7.88
C ASN A 26 7.18 -21.11 7.79
N LEU A 27 7.91 -20.27 7.04
CA LEU A 27 9.36 -20.33 6.93
C LEU A 27 9.96 -19.13 7.65
N HIS A 28 10.82 -19.38 8.63
CA HIS A 28 11.49 -18.35 9.41
C HIS A 28 12.90 -18.11 8.85
N PHE A 29 13.11 -16.96 8.23
CA PHE A 29 14.40 -16.62 7.59
C PHE A 29 15.37 -15.89 8.52
N GLY A 30 14.88 -15.34 9.65
CA GLY A 30 15.68 -14.44 10.47
C GLY A 30 16.06 -13.17 9.68
N ILE A 31 17.26 -12.64 9.91
CA ILE A 31 17.77 -11.44 9.21
C ILE A 31 18.39 -11.87 7.86
N ARG A 32 17.54 -12.23 6.90
CA ARG A 32 17.94 -12.74 5.57
C ARG A 32 16.91 -12.36 4.49
N GLU A 33 16.64 -11.07 4.34
CA GLU A 33 15.60 -10.52 3.45
C GLU A 33 15.81 -10.95 2.00
N PHE A 34 17.06 -10.93 1.51
CA PHE A 34 17.37 -11.35 0.15
C PHE A 34 17.08 -12.84 -0.07
N ALA A 35 17.50 -13.70 0.85
CA ALA A 35 17.25 -15.14 0.75
C ALA A 35 15.74 -15.45 0.82
N MET A 36 15.00 -14.76 1.70
CA MET A 36 13.55 -14.85 1.78
C MET A 36 12.89 -14.51 0.44
N ALA A 37 13.26 -13.36 -0.14
CA ALA A 37 12.69 -12.92 -1.41
C ALA A 37 13.04 -13.85 -2.58
N CYS A 38 14.27 -14.39 -2.62
CA CYS A 38 14.66 -15.39 -3.62
C CYS A 38 13.86 -16.69 -3.47
N ALA A 39 13.65 -17.18 -2.25
CA ALA A 39 12.81 -18.34 -1.99
C ALA A 39 11.36 -18.10 -2.41
N MET A 40 10.81 -16.92 -2.12
CA MET A 40 9.47 -16.52 -2.57
C MET A 40 9.36 -16.54 -4.10
N ASN A 41 10.37 -16.03 -4.81
CA ASN A 41 10.41 -16.06 -6.27
C ASN A 41 10.41 -17.50 -6.79
N GLY A 42 11.19 -18.40 -6.18
CA GLY A 42 11.22 -19.82 -6.55
C GLY A 42 9.87 -20.51 -6.35
N ILE A 43 9.22 -20.28 -5.20
CA ILE A 43 7.88 -20.82 -4.89
C ILE A 43 6.84 -20.29 -5.90
N ALA A 44 6.88 -18.98 -6.20
CA ALA A 44 5.96 -18.39 -7.15
C ALA A 44 6.18 -18.88 -8.59
N ALA A 45 7.44 -19.12 -8.98
CA ALA A 45 7.79 -19.63 -10.30
C ALA A 45 7.34 -21.09 -10.51
N ASP A 46 7.27 -21.92 -9.45
CA ASP A 46 6.70 -23.26 -9.49
C ASP A 46 5.20 -23.24 -9.80
N GLY A 47 4.49 -22.16 -9.44
CA GLY A 47 3.10 -21.91 -9.82
C GLY A 47 2.04 -22.67 -9.02
N LEU A 48 2.43 -23.56 -8.10
CA LEU A 48 1.51 -24.37 -7.31
C LEU A 48 0.95 -23.63 -6.08
N THR A 49 1.67 -22.61 -5.58
CA THR A 49 1.34 -21.95 -4.32
C THR A 49 1.50 -20.45 -4.43
N ARG A 50 0.55 -19.69 -3.87
CA ARG A 50 0.71 -18.25 -3.63
C ARG A 50 1.56 -18.03 -2.39
N VAL A 51 2.52 -17.13 -2.48
CA VAL A 51 3.48 -16.84 -1.42
C VAL A 51 3.42 -15.38 -1.03
N TYR A 52 3.54 -15.11 0.27
CA TYR A 52 3.82 -13.78 0.79
C TYR A 52 4.91 -13.84 1.84
N GLY A 53 5.66 -12.76 1.99
CA GLY A 53 6.69 -12.64 3.01
C GLY A 53 6.80 -11.21 3.51
N GLY A 54 7.14 -11.05 4.79
CA GLY A 54 7.12 -9.77 5.45
C GLY A 54 8.44 -9.37 6.08
N THR A 55 8.74 -8.07 5.99
CA THR A 55 9.82 -7.39 6.72
C THR A 55 9.44 -5.93 6.93
N PHE A 56 10.23 -5.16 7.68
CA PHE A 56 10.09 -3.71 7.71
C PHE A 56 10.43 -3.12 6.34
N PHE A 57 9.75 -2.05 5.98
CA PHE A 57 9.89 -1.46 4.65
C PHE A 57 11.33 -0.96 4.38
N VAL A 58 12.00 -0.39 5.37
CA VAL A 58 13.40 0.02 5.21
C VAL A 58 14.33 -1.14 4.84
N PHE A 59 14.07 -2.36 5.34
CA PHE A 59 14.88 -3.54 5.05
C PHE A 59 14.55 -4.18 3.70
N SER A 60 13.54 -3.70 3.00
CA SER A 60 13.29 -4.07 1.61
C SER A 60 14.48 -3.77 0.71
N ASP A 61 15.33 -2.81 1.06
CA ASP A 61 16.56 -2.52 0.32
C ASP A 61 17.48 -3.73 0.22
N PHE A 62 17.54 -4.59 1.23
CA PHE A 62 18.32 -5.82 1.18
C PHE A 62 17.73 -6.86 0.23
N MET A 63 16.45 -6.81 -0.08
CA MET A 63 15.80 -7.74 -1.02
C MET A 63 15.56 -7.15 -2.42
N ARG A 64 15.94 -5.90 -2.66
CA ARG A 64 15.61 -5.15 -3.88
C ARG A 64 15.94 -5.89 -5.17
N GLY A 65 17.09 -6.56 -5.25
CA GLY A 65 17.47 -7.35 -6.42
C GLY A 65 16.49 -8.47 -6.73
N ALA A 66 16.03 -9.18 -5.71
CA ALA A 66 15.06 -10.26 -5.85
C ALA A 66 13.66 -9.72 -6.22
N VAL A 67 13.24 -8.59 -5.63
CA VAL A 67 11.97 -7.92 -5.98
C VAL A 67 11.97 -7.48 -7.45
N ARG A 68 13.09 -6.87 -7.91
CA ARG A 68 13.24 -6.48 -9.31
C ARG A 68 13.19 -7.69 -10.25
N LEU A 69 13.76 -8.82 -9.83
CA LEU A 69 13.71 -10.06 -10.60
C LEU A 69 12.29 -10.63 -10.68
N ALA A 70 11.53 -10.61 -9.56
CA ALA A 70 10.12 -11.00 -9.57
C ALA A 70 9.30 -10.15 -10.56
N ALA A 71 9.54 -8.84 -10.59
CA ALA A 71 8.88 -7.92 -11.51
C ALA A 71 9.27 -8.20 -12.99
N LEU A 72 10.53 -8.51 -13.24
CA LEU A 72 11.01 -8.87 -14.58
C LEU A 72 10.44 -10.20 -15.08
N MET A 73 10.27 -11.17 -14.17
CA MET A 73 9.75 -12.51 -14.47
C MET A 73 8.22 -12.58 -14.37
N ASP A 74 7.57 -11.48 -13.99
CA ASP A 74 6.11 -11.39 -13.84
C ASP A 74 5.55 -12.42 -12.84
N LEU A 75 6.21 -12.55 -11.69
CA LEU A 75 5.86 -13.53 -10.67
C LEU A 75 4.82 -12.98 -9.68
N PRO A 76 3.75 -13.71 -9.35
CA PRO A 76 2.72 -13.28 -8.43
C PRO A 76 3.15 -13.42 -6.95
N VAL A 77 4.16 -12.66 -6.57
CA VAL A 77 4.71 -12.59 -5.21
C VAL A 77 4.10 -11.41 -4.46
N THR A 78 3.71 -11.63 -3.20
CA THR A 78 3.27 -10.55 -2.32
C THR A 78 4.33 -10.24 -1.28
N TYR A 79 4.88 -9.05 -1.35
CA TYR A 79 5.78 -8.51 -0.32
C TYR A 79 4.95 -7.70 0.67
N VAL A 80 5.03 -8.02 1.96
CA VAL A 80 4.36 -7.27 3.02
C VAL A 80 5.41 -6.44 3.75
N TRP A 81 5.42 -5.14 3.49
CA TRP A 81 6.36 -4.21 4.06
C TRP A 81 5.69 -3.35 5.13
N THR A 82 5.97 -3.64 6.38
CA THR A 82 5.44 -2.88 7.52
C THR A 82 6.38 -1.74 7.91
N HIS A 83 5.95 -0.87 8.83
CA HIS A 83 6.76 0.28 9.26
C HIS A 83 7.09 1.20 8.09
N ASP A 84 6.04 1.67 7.43
CA ASP A 84 5.98 2.25 6.09
C ASP A 84 6.67 3.61 5.91
N SER A 85 6.86 4.37 7.00
CA SER A 85 7.25 5.77 6.90
C SER A 85 7.95 6.28 8.17
N ILE A 86 8.03 7.59 8.33
CA ILE A 86 8.58 8.26 9.53
C ILE A 86 7.79 7.99 10.80
N GLY A 87 6.58 7.42 10.71
CA GLY A 87 5.72 7.05 11.84
C GLY A 87 6.15 5.80 12.60
N VAL A 88 7.37 5.31 12.44
CA VAL A 88 7.88 4.10 13.14
C VAL A 88 8.20 4.32 14.62
N GLY A 89 8.25 5.58 15.08
CA GLY A 89 8.46 5.91 16.48
C GLY A 89 9.92 5.83 16.93
N GLU A 90 10.16 5.15 18.04
CA GLU A 90 11.46 5.12 18.74
C GLU A 90 12.59 4.37 18.01
N ASP A 91 12.28 3.56 17.00
CA ASP A 91 13.28 2.90 16.17
C ASP A 91 14.21 3.90 15.45
N GLY A 92 13.73 5.10 15.23
CA GLY A 92 14.51 6.25 14.75
C GLY A 92 14.90 6.20 13.27
N PRO A 93 15.82 7.08 12.83
CA PRO A 93 16.11 7.33 11.41
C PRO A 93 16.60 6.13 10.63
N THR A 94 17.24 5.16 11.29
CA THR A 94 17.73 3.93 10.63
C THR A 94 16.63 3.00 10.18
N HIS A 95 15.39 3.24 10.65
CA HIS A 95 14.21 2.41 10.37
C HIS A 95 13.09 3.18 9.67
N GLN A 96 13.32 4.46 9.35
CA GLN A 96 12.36 5.37 8.72
C GLN A 96 12.53 5.40 7.20
N PRO A 97 11.66 4.74 6.41
CA PRO A 97 11.66 4.88 4.96
C PRO A 97 11.35 6.31 4.53
N ILE A 98 12.13 6.86 3.62
CA ILE A 98 11.96 8.20 3.04
C ILE A 98 11.81 8.11 1.52
N GLU A 99 12.79 7.52 0.83
CA GLU A 99 12.84 7.38 -0.63
C GLU A 99 12.23 6.06 -1.12
N HIS A 100 11.94 5.12 -0.23
CA HIS A 100 11.58 3.74 -0.56
C HIS A 100 10.32 3.65 -1.44
N LEU A 101 9.26 4.42 -1.11
CA LEU A 101 8.04 4.45 -1.94
C LEU A 101 8.36 4.84 -3.38
N ALA A 102 9.12 5.92 -3.58
CA ALA A 102 9.52 6.38 -4.90
C ALA A 102 10.40 5.35 -5.62
N ALA A 103 11.34 4.77 -4.90
CA ALA A 103 12.30 3.81 -5.44
C ALA A 103 11.62 2.51 -5.90
N TYR A 104 10.60 2.04 -5.18
CA TYR A 104 9.84 0.85 -5.57
C TYR A 104 8.81 1.13 -6.65
N ARG A 105 8.12 2.28 -6.61
CA ARG A 105 7.24 2.75 -7.70
C ARG A 105 7.97 2.96 -9.03
N ALA A 106 9.30 3.07 -9.00
CA ALA A 106 10.11 3.16 -10.21
C ALA A 106 10.43 1.79 -10.86
N ILE A 107 10.09 0.66 -10.22
CA ILE A 107 10.31 -0.68 -10.79
C ILE A 107 9.14 -1.05 -11.69
N PRO A 108 9.34 -1.22 -13.01
CA PRO A 108 8.26 -1.65 -13.91
C PRO A 108 7.66 -2.99 -13.48
N ASN A 109 6.36 -3.18 -13.69
CA ASN A 109 5.59 -4.38 -13.33
C ASN A 109 5.50 -4.68 -11.83
N LEU A 110 5.93 -3.78 -10.95
CA LEU A 110 5.70 -3.87 -9.51
C LEU A 110 4.59 -2.89 -9.13
N ALA A 111 3.53 -3.38 -8.51
CA ALA A 111 2.54 -2.51 -7.90
C ALA A 111 2.90 -2.24 -6.43
N VAL A 112 2.86 -0.98 -6.02
CA VAL A 112 3.12 -0.55 -4.62
C VAL A 112 1.81 -0.05 -4.04
N VAL A 113 1.24 -0.84 -3.12
CA VAL A 113 -0.08 -0.57 -2.54
C VAL A 113 0.08 -0.13 -1.08
N ARG A 114 -0.34 1.09 -0.77
CA ARG A 114 -0.25 1.70 0.56
C ARG A 114 -1.65 2.09 1.06
N PRO A 115 -2.38 1.16 1.71
CA PRO A 115 -3.75 1.39 2.17
C PRO A 115 -3.80 2.32 3.38
N ALA A 116 -4.89 3.09 3.50
CA ALA A 116 -5.08 4.13 4.49
C ALA A 116 -5.70 3.65 5.81
N ASP A 117 -6.42 2.54 5.81
CA ASP A 117 -7.12 2.00 6.97
C ASP A 117 -7.42 0.49 6.83
N ALA A 118 -8.17 -0.08 7.78
CA ALA A 118 -8.50 -1.50 7.77
C ALA A 118 -9.37 -1.90 6.56
N ALA A 119 -10.30 -1.04 6.15
CA ALA A 119 -11.17 -1.32 5.00
C ALA A 119 -10.38 -1.35 3.70
N GLU A 120 -9.51 -0.36 3.46
CA GLU A 120 -8.59 -0.37 2.33
C GLU A 120 -7.60 -1.54 2.40
N THR A 121 -7.11 -1.90 3.59
CA THR A 121 -6.21 -3.05 3.75
C THR A 121 -6.89 -4.36 3.34
N ALA A 122 -8.15 -4.56 3.70
CA ALA A 122 -8.92 -5.72 3.28
C ALA A 122 -9.10 -5.78 1.74
N GLU A 123 -9.42 -4.63 1.12
CA GLU A 123 -9.54 -4.53 -0.34
C GLU A 123 -8.18 -4.68 -1.05
N ALA A 124 -7.10 -4.17 -0.45
CA ALA A 124 -5.75 -4.35 -0.95
C ALA A 124 -5.35 -5.83 -1.00
N TRP A 125 -5.63 -6.60 0.05
CA TRP A 125 -5.39 -8.03 0.05
C TRP A 125 -6.21 -8.76 -1.01
N LYS A 126 -7.52 -8.46 -1.14
CA LYS A 126 -8.36 -9.04 -2.19
C LYS A 126 -7.82 -8.73 -3.59
N ALA A 127 -7.47 -7.46 -3.84
CA ALA A 127 -6.93 -7.05 -5.13
C ALA A 127 -5.57 -7.72 -5.42
N THR A 128 -4.68 -7.79 -4.43
CA THR A 128 -3.35 -8.40 -4.55
C THR A 128 -3.44 -9.89 -4.89
N LEU A 129 -4.34 -10.63 -4.26
CA LEU A 129 -4.52 -12.06 -4.53
C LEU A 129 -5.04 -12.36 -5.96
N LEU A 130 -5.63 -11.37 -6.62
CA LEU A 130 -6.08 -11.49 -8.01
C LEU A 130 -5.01 -11.09 -9.03
N GLN A 131 -3.92 -10.43 -8.59
CA GLN A 131 -2.84 -10.02 -9.50
C GLN A 131 -1.99 -11.21 -9.95
N ARG A 132 -1.42 -11.07 -11.13
CA ARG A 132 -0.41 -11.98 -11.67
C ARG A 132 1.01 -11.41 -11.57
N HIS A 133 1.12 -10.12 -11.27
CA HIS A 133 2.37 -9.37 -11.08
C HIS A 133 2.73 -9.30 -9.59
N PRO A 134 3.99 -9.03 -9.25
CA PRO A 134 4.36 -8.83 -7.86
C PRO A 134 3.73 -7.56 -7.28
N VAL A 135 3.38 -7.63 -6.01
CA VAL A 135 2.78 -6.52 -5.27
C VAL A 135 3.55 -6.30 -3.97
N GLY A 136 3.96 -5.06 -3.73
CA GLY A 136 4.43 -4.58 -2.43
C GLY A 136 3.28 -3.96 -1.66
N LEU A 137 2.84 -4.62 -0.59
CA LEU A 137 1.81 -4.12 0.32
C LEU A 137 2.50 -3.39 1.48
N VAL A 138 2.39 -2.06 1.49
CA VAL A 138 3.11 -1.17 2.42
C VAL A 138 2.15 -0.75 3.54
N LEU A 139 2.44 -1.19 4.76
CA LEU A 139 1.55 -1.05 5.91
C LEU A 139 2.18 -0.19 7.00
N SER A 140 1.38 0.67 7.62
CA SER A 140 1.81 1.52 8.73
C SER A 140 2.11 0.72 10.01
N ARG A 141 3.00 1.24 10.84
CA ARG A 141 3.27 0.72 12.17
C ARG A 141 2.26 1.21 13.19
N GLN A 142 1.91 2.49 13.13
CA GLN A 142 1.00 3.13 14.07
C GLN A 142 -0.47 2.73 13.81
N ASN A 143 -1.29 2.87 14.83
CA ASN A 143 -2.73 2.71 14.68
C ASN A 143 -3.30 3.85 13.84
N LEU A 144 -4.14 3.52 12.88
CA LEU A 144 -4.84 4.48 12.02
C LEU A 144 -6.33 4.50 12.35
N PRO A 145 -7.00 5.65 12.19
CA PRO A 145 -8.45 5.71 12.26
C PRO A 145 -9.08 4.79 11.22
N ASN A 146 -10.20 4.18 11.59
CA ASN A 146 -11.01 3.38 10.69
C ASN A 146 -12.42 3.99 10.57
N PRO A 147 -12.59 5.03 9.74
CA PRO A 147 -13.85 5.73 9.60
C PRO A 147 -14.90 4.87 8.92
N ALA A 148 -16.18 5.14 9.22
CA ALA A 148 -17.29 4.54 8.48
C ALA A 148 -17.24 4.98 7.02
N ARG A 149 -17.47 4.04 6.10
CA ARG A 149 -17.39 4.23 4.64
C ARG A 149 -18.56 3.59 3.93
N GLY A 150 -18.87 4.07 2.75
CA GLY A 150 -19.88 3.51 1.87
C GLY A 150 -21.25 4.15 2.03
N GLU A 151 -22.29 3.43 1.65
CA GLU A 151 -23.66 3.95 1.56
C GLU A 151 -24.13 4.58 2.89
N GLY A 152 -24.67 5.78 2.82
CA GLY A 152 -25.15 6.54 3.96
C GLY A 152 -24.05 7.26 4.76
N THR A 153 -22.81 7.29 4.27
CA THR A 153 -21.69 8.02 4.88
C THR A 153 -21.12 9.06 3.92
N GLU A 154 -20.31 10.00 4.45
CA GLU A 154 -19.62 11.00 3.64
C GLU A 154 -18.43 10.44 2.83
N LEU A 155 -17.95 9.25 3.18
CA LEU A 155 -16.78 8.65 2.58
C LEU A 155 -17.16 7.50 1.65
N ALA A 156 -16.58 7.47 0.46
CA ALA A 156 -16.76 6.38 -0.48
C ALA A 156 -16.25 5.03 0.09
N GLY A 157 -16.84 3.94 -0.37
CA GLY A 157 -16.41 2.59 -0.04
C GLY A 157 -14.96 2.31 -0.47
N ALA A 158 -14.30 1.40 0.23
CA ALA A 158 -12.90 1.08 0.00
C ALA A 158 -12.65 0.28 -1.29
N GLU A 159 -13.69 -0.20 -1.97
CA GLU A 159 -13.62 -0.95 -3.24
C GLU A 159 -12.92 -0.14 -4.34
N GLY A 160 -12.98 1.19 -4.26
CA GLY A 160 -12.28 2.10 -5.16
C GLY A 160 -10.76 1.88 -5.18
N LEU A 161 -10.18 1.33 -4.13
CA LEU A 161 -8.77 0.93 -4.05
C LEU A 161 -8.34 0.05 -5.24
N ARG A 162 -9.22 -0.84 -5.71
CA ARG A 162 -8.92 -1.76 -6.82
C ARG A 162 -8.58 -1.04 -8.12
N ARG A 163 -8.99 0.21 -8.25
CA ARG A 163 -8.68 1.08 -9.39
C ARG A 163 -7.42 1.94 -9.17
N GLY A 164 -6.76 1.79 -8.01
CA GLY A 164 -5.49 2.43 -7.67
C GLY A 164 -5.61 3.82 -7.06
N ALA A 165 -6.56 4.63 -7.47
CA ALA A 165 -6.98 5.87 -6.84
C ALA A 165 -8.47 6.08 -7.02
N TYR A 166 -9.12 6.76 -6.08
CA TYR A 166 -10.55 7.04 -6.13
C TYR A 166 -10.91 8.27 -5.30
N VAL A 167 -12.03 8.88 -5.62
CA VAL A 167 -12.58 9.99 -4.82
C VAL A 167 -13.09 9.42 -3.51
N LEU A 168 -12.39 9.74 -2.41
CA LEU A 168 -12.75 9.28 -1.07
C LEU A 168 -13.82 10.17 -0.44
N ALA A 169 -13.66 11.49 -0.58
CA ALA A 169 -14.64 12.48 -0.12
C ALA A 169 -14.77 13.55 -1.19
N ASP A 170 -16.00 13.79 -1.66
CA ASP A 170 -16.28 14.78 -2.69
C ASP A 170 -16.87 16.07 -2.10
N CYS A 171 -17.09 17.05 -2.95
CA CYS A 171 -17.80 18.29 -2.68
C CYS A 171 -18.90 18.50 -3.71
N GLU A 172 -19.83 19.40 -3.46
CA GLU A 172 -20.82 19.81 -4.45
C GLU A 172 -20.19 20.65 -5.55
N GLY A 173 -20.49 20.32 -6.80
CA GLY A 173 -19.99 21.03 -7.98
C GLY A 173 -18.52 20.76 -8.28
N THR A 174 -17.87 21.71 -8.96
CA THR A 174 -16.44 21.57 -9.31
C THR A 174 -15.57 21.92 -8.12
N PRO A 175 -14.64 21.06 -7.71
CA PRO A 175 -13.74 21.36 -6.61
C PRO A 175 -12.80 22.52 -6.94
N ASP A 176 -12.49 23.34 -5.94
CA ASP A 176 -11.50 24.42 -6.05
C ASP A 176 -10.08 23.84 -5.86
N ILE A 177 -9.95 22.77 -5.06
CA ILE A 177 -8.67 22.09 -4.77
C ILE A 177 -8.86 20.57 -4.64
N LEU A 178 -7.88 19.83 -5.11
CA LEU A 178 -7.76 18.39 -4.94
C LEU A 178 -6.67 18.09 -3.90
N LEU A 179 -7.01 17.33 -2.85
CA LEU A 179 -6.06 16.79 -1.88
C LEU A 179 -5.86 15.31 -2.17
N LEU A 180 -4.62 14.91 -2.42
CA LEU A 180 -4.24 13.53 -2.76
C LEU A 180 -3.41 12.97 -1.62
N ALA A 181 -3.73 11.77 -1.14
CA ALA A 181 -2.94 11.12 -0.09
C ALA A 181 -2.93 9.60 -0.24
N SER A 182 -1.94 8.94 0.34
CA SER A 182 -1.88 7.50 0.51
C SER A 182 -1.57 7.11 1.96
N GLY A 183 -1.96 5.91 2.36
CA GLY A 183 -1.60 5.37 3.68
C GLY A 183 -2.02 6.26 4.84
N SER A 184 -1.14 6.39 5.83
CA SER A 184 -1.40 7.13 7.08
C SER A 184 -1.75 8.61 6.87
N GLU A 185 -1.39 9.21 5.74
CA GLU A 185 -1.63 10.63 5.49
C GLU A 185 -3.06 10.93 5.01
N VAL A 186 -3.85 9.91 4.68
CA VAL A 186 -5.27 10.10 4.30
C VAL A 186 -6.08 10.68 5.46
N ALA A 187 -5.88 10.21 6.70
CA ALA A 187 -6.61 10.70 7.86
C ALA A 187 -6.37 12.20 8.13
N PRO A 188 -5.13 12.73 8.23
CA PRO A 188 -4.90 14.16 8.37
C PRO A 188 -5.35 14.95 7.13
N THR A 189 -5.37 14.37 5.94
CA THR A 189 -5.89 15.02 4.73
C THR A 189 -7.41 15.22 4.81
N LEU A 190 -8.15 14.27 5.36
CA LEU A 190 -9.59 14.44 5.65
C LEU A 190 -9.85 15.55 6.67
N GLN A 191 -8.99 15.68 7.69
CA GLN A 191 -9.07 16.80 8.65
C GLN A 191 -8.81 18.14 7.97
N ALA A 192 -7.78 18.20 7.11
CA ALA A 192 -7.48 19.40 6.33
C ALA A 192 -8.65 19.80 5.41
N ARG A 193 -9.35 18.83 4.80
CA ARG A 193 -10.57 19.09 4.02
C ARG A 193 -11.63 19.83 4.85
N ALA A 194 -11.87 19.39 6.09
CA ALA A 194 -12.87 20.01 6.96
C ALA A 194 -12.51 21.47 7.25
N LEU A 195 -11.25 21.75 7.60
CA LEU A 195 -10.78 23.11 7.88
C LEU A 195 -10.87 24.02 6.63
N LEU A 196 -10.50 23.52 5.47
CA LEU A 196 -10.59 24.29 4.21
C LEU A 196 -12.06 24.55 3.81
N ALA A 197 -12.97 23.61 4.13
CA ALA A 197 -14.39 23.81 3.89
C ALA A 197 -14.99 24.91 4.78
N GLU A 198 -14.51 25.05 6.02
CA GLU A 198 -14.89 26.16 6.90
C GLU A 198 -14.43 27.53 6.33
N GLU A 199 -13.35 27.55 5.57
CA GLU A 199 -12.87 28.73 4.83
C GLU A 199 -13.64 28.96 3.50
N GLY A 200 -14.65 28.14 3.20
CA GLY A 200 -15.51 28.27 2.01
C GLY A 200 -14.97 27.62 0.75
N LEU A 201 -13.91 26.82 0.82
CA LEU A 201 -13.32 26.10 -0.33
C LEU A 201 -14.04 24.78 -0.58
N ARG A 202 -14.28 24.46 -1.85
CA ARG A 202 -14.78 23.15 -2.27
C ARG A 202 -13.60 22.20 -2.44
N VAL A 203 -13.51 21.22 -1.56
CA VAL A 203 -12.34 20.34 -1.47
C VAL A 203 -12.75 18.90 -1.78
N ARG A 204 -12.05 18.28 -2.73
CA ARG A 204 -12.13 16.85 -2.99
C ARG A 204 -10.90 16.15 -2.40
N VAL A 205 -11.11 15.09 -1.65
CA VAL A 205 -10.04 14.20 -1.18
C VAL A 205 -10.01 12.93 -2.02
N ILE A 206 -8.82 12.59 -2.48
CA ILE A 206 -8.55 11.43 -3.31
C ILE A 206 -7.60 10.51 -2.55
N SER A 207 -8.05 9.29 -2.24
CA SER A 207 -7.15 8.24 -1.78
C SER A 207 -6.42 7.65 -2.98
N VAL A 208 -5.09 7.54 -2.88
CA VAL A 208 -4.20 7.05 -3.94
C VAL A 208 -3.37 5.87 -3.39
N PRO A 209 -4.00 4.74 -3.06
CA PRO A 209 -3.28 3.60 -2.51
C PRO A 209 -2.31 2.94 -3.48
N CYS A 210 -2.52 3.02 -4.81
CA CYS A 210 -1.64 2.40 -5.82
C CYS A 210 -1.59 3.24 -7.10
N MET A 211 -0.50 3.93 -7.32
CA MET A 211 -0.31 4.78 -8.50
C MET A 211 -0.32 3.97 -9.81
N GLU A 212 0.30 2.81 -9.80
CA GLU A 212 0.45 1.93 -10.97
C GLU A 212 -0.92 1.43 -11.47
N TRP A 213 -1.79 1.03 -10.55
CA TRP A 213 -3.14 0.59 -10.93
C TRP A 213 -4.02 1.75 -11.41
N PHE A 214 -3.83 2.95 -10.87
CA PHE A 214 -4.56 4.13 -11.34
C PHE A 214 -4.10 4.56 -12.74
N GLU A 215 -2.83 4.54 -13.02
CA GLU A 215 -2.28 4.87 -14.35
C GLU A 215 -2.74 3.89 -15.44
N ALA A 216 -3.01 2.64 -15.07
CA ALA A 216 -3.54 1.62 -15.96
C ALA A 216 -5.04 1.78 -16.27
N GLN A 217 -5.77 2.70 -15.59
CA GLN A 217 -7.17 2.98 -15.88
C GLN A 217 -7.33 3.74 -17.19
N ASP A 218 -8.53 3.66 -17.76
CA ASP A 218 -8.92 4.47 -18.91
C ASP A 218 -8.88 5.99 -18.58
N GLU A 219 -8.83 6.80 -19.64
CA GLU A 219 -8.72 8.24 -19.50
C GLU A 219 -9.97 8.85 -18.84
N ASP A 220 -11.14 8.34 -19.14
CA ASP A 220 -12.42 8.85 -18.59
C ASP A 220 -12.46 8.67 -17.08
N TYR A 221 -12.02 7.50 -16.58
CA TYR A 221 -11.93 7.29 -15.15
C TYR A 221 -10.88 8.21 -14.49
N ARG A 222 -9.70 8.28 -15.07
CA ARG A 222 -8.65 9.15 -14.52
C ARG A 222 -9.08 10.60 -14.48
N GLU A 223 -9.78 11.07 -15.52
CA GLU A 223 -10.33 12.43 -15.56
C GLU A 223 -11.45 12.63 -14.53
N SER A 224 -12.29 11.64 -14.28
CA SER A 224 -13.33 11.71 -13.25
C SER A 224 -12.77 11.85 -11.83
N VAL A 225 -11.62 11.24 -11.56
CA VAL A 225 -10.92 11.30 -10.25
C VAL A 225 -10.06 12.56 -10.16
N LEU A 226 -9.25 12.83 -11.19
CA LEU A 226 -8.27 13.94 -11.26
C LEU A 226 -8.59 14.87 -12.46
N PRO A 227 -9.68 15.65 -12.40
CA PRO A 227 -10.07 16.51 -13.52
C PRO A 227 -8.97 17.51 -13.86
N ARG A 228 -8.58 17.56 -15.14
CA ARG A 228 -7.51 18.45 -15.65
C ARG A 228 -7.82 19.92 -15.45
N ALA A 229 -9.11 20.26 -15.41
CA ALA A 229 -9.56 21.63 -15.18
C ALA A 229 -9.19 22.12 -13.76
N VAL A 230 -9.07 21.23 -12.77
CA VAL A 230 -8.68 21.58 -11.41
C VAL A 230 -7.17 21.47 -11.27
N ARG A 231 -6.51 22.63 -11.28
CA ARG A 231 -5.04 22.71 -11.24
C ARG A 231 -4.46 22.86 -9.84
N ALA A 232 -5.24 23.32 -8.87
CA ALA A 232 -4.83 23.38 -7.48
C ALA A 232 -4.84 21.95 -6.90
N ARG A 233 -3.66 21.36 -6.75
CA ARG A 233 -3.46 19.98 -6.28
C ARG A 233 -2.39 19.96 -5.21
N VAL A 234 -2.69 19.28 -4.09
CA VAL A 234 -1.74 19.08 -2.99
C VAL A 234 -1.64 17.58 -2.72
N ALA A 235 -0.44 17.05 -2.79
CA ALA A 235 -0.15 15.68 -2.40
C ALA A 235 0.41 15.64 -0.98
N VAL A 236 -0.09 14.70 -0.16
CA VAL A 236 0.31 14.50 1.23
C VAL A 236 0.75 13.06 1.41
N GLU A 237 2.04 12.84 1.54
CA GLU A 237 2.63 11.52 1.76
C GLU A 237 3.95 11.66 2.54
N ALA A 238 4.15 10.83 3.55
CA ALA A 238 5.40 10.78 4.30
C ALA A 238 6.50 10.08 3.48
N GLY A 239 7.11 10.83 2.58
CA GLY A 239 8.14 10.37 1.65
C GLY A 239 8.63 11.52 0.75
N ILE A 240 9.50 11.21 -0.20
CA ILE A 240 9.97 12.22 -1.18
C ILE A 240 8.87 12.52 -2.21
N ALA A 241 8.81 13.78 -2.66
CA ALA A 241 7.76 14.29 -3.54
C ALA A 241 7.81 13.73 -4.99
N MET A 242 8.91 13.12 -5.38
CA MET A 242 9.19 12.74 -6.77
C MET A 242 8.06 11.97 -7.47
N PRO A 243 7.39 10.98 -6.86
CA PRO A 243 6.32 10.23 -7.53
C PRO A 243 5.09 11.09 -7.87
N TRP A 244 4.87 12.19 -7.13
CA TRP A 244 3.69 13.04 -7.23
C TRP A 244 3.79 14.11 -8.32
N TYR A 245 4.99 14.39 -8.87
CA TYR A 245 5.19 15.42 -9.90
C TYR A 245 4.47 15.11 -11.22
N ARG A 246 3.97 13.90 -11.39
CA ARG A 246 3.21 13.48 -12.57
C ARG A 246 1.78 14.04 -12.60
N TRP A 247 1.27 14.47 -11.48
CA TRP A 247 -0.10 14.96 -11.27
C TRP A 247 -0.12 16.37 -10.71
#